data_926b406c9d18e47f6f5c22fc964d99c2
#
_entry.id   926b406c9d18e47f6f5c22fc964d99c2
#
_cell.length_a   1.000
_cell.length_b   1.000
_cell.length_c   1.000
_cell.angle_alpha   90.00
_cell.angle_beta   90.00
_cell.angle_gamma   90.00
#
_symmetry.space_group_name_H-M   'P 1'
#
loop_
_entity.id
_entity.type
_entity.pdbx_description
1 polymer ?
#
loop_
_entity_poly.entity_id
_entity_poly.type
_entity_poly.pdbx_seq_one_letter_code
_entity_poly.pdbx_strand_id
1 'polypeptide(L)'
;MTKREVESPDQLMRLWAHESTRVLGDRLINDEDRMWMLNAISDTTKISLGANFDLLFKHLDKTGSGKVETLDEFRGNVFGDIFTPFGIMDRPYEEILDKEKLTKAAEEALDRYNEVADNVMNLVLFSFAIEHLLRIRRILKTPGGHALLVGVGGSGRQSLTRLATKMGDFEIFQIEVKKVYTKVEFREDLKIMFRQAGSKGDATTFIFTDNSIKEEGFLEDINNILNTGEVPNIFPSDEKSDVQDSVRNAAKEENRCPEGTPQQLFAYFIERCRQNLHIVMCFSPIGDSLRNRIRNFPSLVNCTTIDWFSEWPKDALESVAQQFLADVDLDSEVRQASVFMVQNFHTTTQLQANRFLKFQKRNYYVTPTSYLELIDSFKRLLGSKRTEVK
;
A
#
# COMPACT_ATOMS: atom_id res chain seq x y z
N MET A 1 3.87 -20.91 -2.36
CA MET A 1 4.13 -21.23 -0.93
C MET A 1 4.86 -22.54 -0.83
N THR A 2 5.98 -22.55 -0.18
CA THR A 2 6.78 -23.77 0.02
C THR A 2 6.24 -24.53 1.23
N LYS A 3 6.46 -25.86 1.30
CA LYS A 3 6.07 -26.73 2.43
C LYS A 3 6.62 -26.27 3.80
N ARG A 4 7.49 -25.26 3.85
CA ARG A 4 8.10 -24.72 5.09
C ARG A 4 7.25 -23.65 5.78
N GLU A 5 6.21 -23.15 5.12
CA GLU A 5 5.43 -21.97 5.58
C GLU A 5 4.15 -22.36 6.33
N VAL A 6 3.72 -23.61 6.27
CA VAL A 6 2.50 -24.10 6.91
C VAL A 6 2.80 -25.40 7.65
N GLU A 7 2.76 -25.36 8.97
CA GLU A 7 3.12 -26.49 9.84
C GLU A 7 1.91 -27.35 10.26
N SER A 8 0.69 -26.78 10.20
CA SER A 8 -0.51 -27.46 10.68
C SER A 8 -1.74 -27.17 9.80
N PRO A 9 -2.76 -28.07 9.79
CA PRO A 9 -4.05 -27.80 9.12
C PRO A 9 -4.73 -26.52 9.63
N ASP A 10 -4.63 -26.21 10.92
CA ASP A 10 -5.22 -25.02 11.52
C ASP A 10 -4.56 -23.75 10.98
N GLN A 11 -3.24 -23.75 10.85
CA GLN A 11 -2.51 -22.63 10.24
C GLN A 11 -2.88 -22.45 8.77
N LEU A 12 -3.07 -23.52 8.03
CA LEU A 12 -3.54 -23.45 6.64
C LEU A 12 -4.95 -22.83 6.54
N MET A 13 -5.84 -23.18 7.45
CA MET A 13 -7.18 -22.59 7.50
C MET A 13 -7.15 -21.11 7.88
N ARG A 14 -6.29 -20.71 8.82
CA ARG A 14 -6.08 -19.30 9.17
C ARG A 14 -5.50 -18.51 7.99
N LEU A 15 -4.54 -19.10 7.27
CA LEU A 15 -3.99 -18.52 6.04
C LEU A 15 -5.05 -18.38 4.95
N TRP A 16 -5.88 -19.42 4.73
CA TRP A 16 -6.99 -19.35 3.78
C TRP A 16 -7.96 -18.20 4.12
N ALA A 17 -8.32 -18.05 5.39
CA ALA A 17 -9.19 -16.97 5.85
C ALA A 17 -8.54 -15.58 5.64
N HIS A 18 -7.22 -15.46 5.93
CA HIS A 18 -6.45 -14.26 5.66
C HIS A 18 -6.47 -13.91 4.17
N GLU A 19 -6.11 -14.85 3.29
CA GLU A 19 -6.05 -14.62 1.85
C GLU A 19 -7.43 -14.33 1.25
N SER A 20 -8.49 -15.00 1.73
CA SER A 20 -9.86 -14.70 1.34
C SER A 20 -10.23 -13.24 1.66
N THR A 21 -9.85 -12.76 2.83
CA THR A 21 -10.06 -11.37 3.23
C THR A 21 -9.26 -10.41 2.34
N ARG A 22 -8.00 -10.74 2.01
CA ARG A 22 -7.14 -9.90 1.14
C ARG A 22 -7.67 -9.83 -0.29
N VAL A 23 -8.14 -10.94 -0.85
CA VAL A 23 -8.59 -11.00 -2.25
C VAL A 23 -10.01 -10.48 -2.43
N LEU A 24 -10.91 -10.79 -1.51
CA LEU A 24 -12.34 -10.49 -1.62
C LEU A 24 -12.76 -9.36 -0.70
N GLY A 25 -12.36 -9.40 0.57
CA GLY A 25 -12.79 -8.46 1.61
C GLY A 25 -12.22 -7.06 1.45
N ASP A 26 -10.98 -6.91 1.00
CA ASP A 26 -10.33 -5.60 0.86
C ASP A 26 -11.00 -4.70 -0.21
N ARG A 27 -11.80 -5.29 -1.12
CA ARG A 27 -12.60 -4.55 -2.10
C ARG A 27 -13.89 -3.96 -1.51
N LEU A 28 -14.33 -4.45 -0.34
CA LEU A 28 -15.55 -4.01 0.30
C LEU A 28 -15.34 -2.64 0.97
N ILE A 29 -16.30 -1.74 0.77
CA ILE A 29 -16.17 -0.34 1.18
C ILE A 29 -16.73 -0.11 2.57
N ASN A 30 -17.85 -0.76 2.92
CA ASN A 30 -18.56 -0.56 4.18
C ASN A 30 -18.35 -1.72 5.16
N ASP A 31 -18.59 -1.45 6.44
CA ASP A 31 -18.40 -2.44 7.50
C ASP A 31 -19.48 -3.51 7.54
N GLU A 32 -20.68 -3.24 7.01
CA GLU A 32 -21.76 -4.23 6.90
C GLU A 32 -21.36 -5.37 5.95
N ASP A 33 -20.84 -5.03 4.78
CA ASP A 33 -20.34 -6.01 3.81
C ASP A 33 -19.11 -6.78 4.33
N ARG A 34 -18.23 -6.09 5.04
CA ARG A 34 -17.06 -6.73 5.70
C ARG A 34 -17.50 -7.71 6.80
N MET A 35 -18.49 -7.35 7.60
CA MET A 35 -19.09 -8.26 8.59
C MET A 35 -19.77 -9.45 7.92
N TRP A 36 -20.49 -9.23 6.82
CA TRP A 36 -21.06 -10.32 6.03
C TRP A 36 -19.96 -11.28 5.56
N MET A 37 -18.83 -10.75 5.08
CA MET A 37 -17.69 -11.55 4.66
C MET A 37 -17.09 -12.36 5.80
N LEU A 38 -16.97 -11.78 7.00
CA LEU A 38 -16.48 -12.48 8.19
C LEU A 38 -17.42 -13.66 8.54
N ASN A 39 -18.72 -13.45 8.52
CA ASN A 39 -19.71 -14.50 8.73
C ASN A 39 -19.61 -15.60 7.66
N ALA A 40 -19.43 -15.23 6.38
CA ALA A 40 -19.24 -16.19 5.29
C ALA A 40 -17.97 -17.04 5.46
N ILE A 41 -16.87 -16.44 5.95
CA ILE A 41 -15.63 -17.17 6.29
C ILE A 41 -15.91 -18.15 7.46
N SER A 42 -16.60 -17.70 8.49
CA SER A 42 -16.98 -18.55 9.65
C SER A 42 -17.83 -19.73 9.21
N ASP A 43 -18.87 -19.50 8.42
CA ASP A 43 -19.77 -20.55 7.92
C ASP A 43 -19.01 -21.53 7.01
N THR A 44 -18.16 -21.03 6.10
CA THR A 44 -17.37 -21.89 5.22
C THR A 44 -16.37 -22.74 6.01
N THR A 45 -15.73 -22.17 7.04
CA THR A 45 -14.84 -22.90 7.95
C THR A 45 -15.59 -24.05 8.61
N LYS A 46 -16.79 -23.81 9.09
CA LYS A 46 -17.62 -24.82 9.76
C LYS A 46 -18.16 -25.88 8.81
N ILE A 47 -18.76 -25.45 7.68
CA ILE A 47 -19.51 -26.34 6.78
C ILE A 47 -18.58 -27.10 5.83
N SER A 48 -17.60 -26.41 5.23
CA SER A 48 -16.76 -26.98 4.18
C SER A 48 -15.45 -27.53 4.70
N LEU A 49 -14.85 -26.89 5.73
CA LEU A 49 -13.58 -27.32 6.30
C LEU A 49 -13.74 -28.17 7.57
N GLY A 50 -14.96 -28.30 8.11
CA GLY A 50 -15.26 -29.12 9.30
C GLY A 50 -14.57 -28.65 10.58
N ALA A 51 -14.13 -27.38 10.66
CA ALA A 51 -13.41 -26.81 11.78
C ALA A 51 -14.27 -25.83 12.58
N ASN A 52 -13.97 -25.70 13.86
CA ASN A 52 -14.63 -24.69 14.70
C ASN A 52 -13.90 -23.36 14.56
N PHE A 53 -14.57 -22.37 13.98
CA PHE A 53 -14.03 -21.03 13.74
C PHE A 53 -13.54 -20.36 15.03
N ASP A 54 -14.31 -20.41 16.10
CA ASP A 54 -13.99 -19.77 17.38
C ASP A 54 -12.74 -20.39 18.04
N LEU A 55 -12.58 -21.70 17.94
CA LEU A 55 -11.36 -22.38 18.42
C LEU A 55 -10.15 -22.05 17.56
N LEU A 56 -10.33 -22.00 16.23
CA LEU A 56 -9.27 -21.71 15.27
C LEU A 56 -8.68 -20.32 15.49
N PHE A 57 -9.51 -19.34 15.82
CA PHE A 57 -9.16 -17.94 16.02
C PHE A 57 -9.20 -17.48 17.47
N LYS A 58 -9.16 -18.41 18.44
CA LYS A 58 -9.21 -18.10 19.88
C LYS A 58 -8.17 -17.06 20.33
N HIS A 59 -6.99 -17.05 19.70
CA HIS A 59 -5.91 -16.09 19.99
C HIS A 59 -6.26 -14.63 19.59
N LEU A 60 -7.31 -14.42 18.80
CA LEU A 60 -7.79 -13.10 18.39
C LEU A 60 -8.86 -12.53 19.33
N ASP A 61 -9.46 -13.36 20.19
CA ASP A 61 -10.48 -12.93 21.14
C ASP A 61 -9.87 -12.00 22.20
N LYS A 62 -10.17 -10.71 22.05
CA LYS A 62 -9.72 -9.65 22.98
C LYS A 62 -10.64 -9.49 24.17
N THR A 63 -11.89 -9.93 24.04
CA THR A 63 -12.94 -9.73 25.03
C THR A 63 -13.03 -10.85 26.05
N GLY A 64 -12.45 -12.03 25.75
CA GLY A 64 -12.58 -13.24 26.57
C GLY A 64 -13.95 -13.90 26.45
N SER A 65 -14.74 -13.54 25.43
CA SER A 65 -16.06 -14.12 25.15
C SER A 65 -16.00 -15.57 24.64
N GLY A 66 -14.82 -16.00 24.19
CA GLY A 66 -14.61 -17.28 23.55
C GLY A 66 -14.98 -17.29 22.06
N LYS A 67 -15.27 -16.12 21.49
CA LYS A 67 -15.67 -15.93 20.08
C LYS A 67 -14.99 -14.73 19.47
N VAL A 68 -14.83 -14.75 18.16
CA VAL A 68 -14.40 -13.59 17.36
C VAL A 68 -15.65 -13.00 16.70
N GLU A 69 -16.16 -11.91 17.28
CA GLU A 69 -17.43 -11.31 16.87
C GLU A 69 -17.27 -10.00 16.11
N THR A 70 -16.08 -9.40 16.13
CA THR A 70 -15.84 -8.08 15.56
C THR A 70 -14.79 -8.10 14.45
N LEU A 71 -14.91 -7.18 13.50
CA LEU A 71 -13.91 -6.96 12.46
C LEU A 71 -12.56 -6.56 13.06
N ASP A 72 -12.57 -5.82 14.16
CA ASP A 72 -11.34 -5.35 14.82
C ASP A 72 -10.55 -6.49 15.46
N GLU A 73 -11.23 -7.50 15.99
CA GLU A 73 -10.59 -8.73 16.46
C GLU A 73 -10.00 -9.51 15.28
N PHE A 74 -10.78 -9.73 14.22
CA PHE A 74 -10.36 -10.51 13.06
C PHE A 74 -9.21 -9.87 12.26
N ARG A 75 -9.03 -8.55 12.33
CA ARG A 75 -7.84 -7.85 11.82
C ARG A 75 -6.52 -8.38 12.39
N GLY A 76 -6.58 -9.04 13.55
CA GLY A 76 -5.42 -9.71 14.14
C GLY A 76 -4.93 -10.94 13.39
N ASN A 77 -5.69 -11.49 12.43
CA ASN A 77 -5.26 -12.60 11.57
C ASN A 77 -4.31 -12.07 10.47
N VAL A 78 -3.04 -11.97 10.80
CA VAL A 78 -2.02 -11.31 9.97
C VAL A 78 -0.97 -12.32 9.53
N PHE A 79 -0.65 -12.27 8.23
CA PHE A 79 0.47 -12.98 7.62
C PHE A 79 1.36 -12.01 6.85
N GLY A 80 2.65 -12.27 6.82
CA GLY A 80 3.60 -11.41 6.13
C GLY A 80 5.02 -11.98 6.10
N ASP A 81 5.91 -11.26 5.41
CA ASP A 81 7.33 -11.60 5.27
C ASP A 81 8.26 -10.53 5.90
N ILE A 82 7.73 -9.78 6.87
CA ILE A 82 8.40 -8.62 7.46
C ILE A 82 9.64 -8.98 8.29
N PHE A 83 9.68 -10.19 8.86
CA PHE A 83 10.79 -10.62 9.72
C PHE A 83 12.06 -11.01 8.95
N THR A 84 11.98 -11.08 7.62
CA THR A 84 13.15 -11.39 6.79
C THR A 84 13.98 -10.13 6.54
N PRO A 85 15.29 -10.14 6.85
CA PRO A 85 16.18 -9.01 6.59
C PRO A 85 16.24 -8.62 5.10
N PHE A 86 16.63 -7.39 4.81
CA PHE A 86 16.86 -6.91 3.44
C PHE A 86 17.97 -7.72 2.77
N GLY A 87 17.92 -7.85 1.45
CA GLY A 87 18.91 -8.60 0.65
C GLY A 87 18.71 -10.12 0.64
N ILE A 88 17.71 -10.67 1.36
CA ILE A 88 17.39 -12.11 1.33
C ILE A 88 16.23 -12.33 0.35
N MET A 89 16.48 -13.10 -0.70
CA MET A 89 15.48 -13.38 -1.74
C MET A 89 14.39 -14.36 -1.31
N ASP A 90 14.75 -15.40 -0.51
CA ASP A 90 13.79 -16.37 0.01
C ASP A 90 13.16 -15.81 1.30
N ARG A 91 11.99 -15.21 1.16
CA ARG A 91 11.23 -14.57 2.24
C ARG A 91 10.00 -15.39 2.54
N PRO A 92 9.98 -16.16 3.65
CA PRO A 92 8.82 -16.92 4.05
C PRO A 92 7.64 -15.99 4.34
N TYR A 93 6.44 -16.41 3.94
CA TYR A 93 5.20 -15.74 4.25
C TYR A 93 4.54 -16.45 5.42
N GLU A 94 4.75 -15.95 6.62
CA GLU A 94 4.43 -16.63 7.87
C GLU A 94 3.34 -15.90 8.68
N GLU A 95 2.71 -16.64 9.59
CA GLU A 95 1.71 -16.10 10.51
C GLU A 95 2.38 -15.22 11.56
N ILE A 96 1.81 -14.05 11.81
CA ILE A 96 2.32 -13.06 12.76
C ILE A 96 1.39 -13.01 13.96
N LEU A 97 1.81 -13.64 15.05
CA LEU A 97 1.04 -13.71 16.31
C LEU A 97 1.43 -12.60 17.29
N ASP A 98 2.68 -12.15 17.25
CA ASP A 98 3.24 -11.17 18.18
C ASP A 98 3.24 -9.77 17.56
N LYS A 99 2.33 -8.90 18.04
CA LYS A 99 2.17 -7.53 17.58
C LYS A 99 3.33 -6.61 17.98
N GLU A 100 3.94 -6.84 19.14
CA GLU A 100 5.07 -6.03 19.59
C GLU A 100 6.29 -6.29 18.72
N LYS A 101 6.55 -7.58 18.43
CA LYS A 101 7.60 -8.00 17.51
C LYS A 101 7.35 -7.44 16.09
N LEU A 102 6.10 -7.44 15.64
CA LEU A 102 5.71 -6.86 14.35
C LEU A 102 6.00 -5.35 14.29
N THR A 103 5.62 -4.61 15.33
CA THR A 103 5.86 -3.15 15.38
C THR A 103 7.36 -2.85 15.36
N LYS A 104 8.15 -3.55 16.18
CA LYS A 104 9.62 -3.40 16.19
C LYS A 104 10.25 -3.70 14.82
N ALA A 105 9.83 -4.78 14.16
CA ALA A 105 10.33 -5.13 12.84
C ALA A 105 9.98 -4.06 11.79
N ALA A 106 8.81 -3.45 11.89
CA ALA A 106 8.40 -2.36 11.01
C ALA A 106 9.21 -1.08 11.28
N GLU A 107 9.48 -0.74 12.55
CA GLU A 107 10.33 0.39 12.94
C GLU A 107 11.78 0.18 12.48
N GLU A 108 12.35 -0.99 12.67
CA GLU A 108 13.68 -1.35 12.17
C GLU A 108 13.76 -1.25 10.63
N ALA A 109 12.69 -1.62 9.92
CA ALA A 109 12.63 -1.47 8.47
C ALA A 109 12.61 0.01 8.04
N LEU A 110 11.91 0.86 8.79
CA LEU A 110 11.89 2.32 8.57
C LEU A 110 13.25 2.95 8.85
N ASP A 111 13.91 2.56 9.94
CA ASP A 111 15.23 3.05 10.29
C ASP A 111 16.25 2.72 9.20
N ARG A 112 16.27 1.48 8.72
CA ARG A 112 17.12 1.04 7.60
C ARG A 112 16.80 1.78 6.29
N TYR A 113 15.51 2.05 6.02
CA TYR A 113 15.13 2.88 4.90
C TYR A 113 15.75 4.28 5.01
N ASN A 114 15.66 4.89 6.19
CA ASN A 114 16.15 6.24 6.46
C ASN A 114 17.69 6.35 6.45
N GLU A 115 18.41 5.26 6.74
CA GLU A 115 19.88 5.21 6.63
C GLU A 115 20.38 5.36 5.18
N VAL A 116 19.59 4.94 4.20
CA VAL A 116 19.99 4.89 2.78
C VAL A 116 19.29 5.96 1.94
N ALA A 117 18.18 6.53 2.45
CA ALA A 117 17.35 7.46 1.70
C ALA A 117 17.91 8.89 1.73
N ASP A 118 17.93 9.57 0.59
CA ASP A 118 18.30 10.99 0.49
C ASP A 118 17.35 11.90 1.31
N ASN A 119 16.09 11.50 1.45
CA ASN A 119 15.08 12.19 2.24
C ASN A 119 14.56 11.29 3.35
N VAL A 120 14.81 11.68 4.59
CA VAL A 120 14.32 10.98 5.78
C VAL A 120 12.80 10.99 5.82
N MET A 121 12.22 9.82 6.05
CA MET A 121 10.78 9.62 6.16
C MET A 121 10.36 9.64 7.63
N ASN A 122 9.68 10.69 8.06
CA ASN A 122 9.06 10.77 9.39
C ASN A 122 7.69 10.12 9.35
N LEU A 123 7.66 8.79 9.53
CA LEU A 123 6.42 8.00 9.50
C LEU A 123 6.18 7.36 10.87
N VAL A 124 4.97 7.54 11.39
CA VAL A 124 4.54 6.85 12.62
C VAL A 124 3.90 5.52 12.24
N LEU A 125 4.49 4.42 12.70
CA LEU A 125 4.04 3.07 12.40
C LEU A 125 3.09 2.55 13.48
N PHE A 126 1.86 3.07 13.51
CA PHE A 126 0.77 2.53 14.32
C PHE A 126 0.14 1.30 13.65
N SER A 127 -0.62 0.52 14.39
CA SER A 127 -1.16 -0.78 13.93
C SER A 127 -1.83 -0.73 12.55
N PHE A 128 -2.64 0.28 12.30
CA PHE A 128 -3.32 0.47 11.01
C PHE A 128 -2.33 0.77 9.85
N ALA A 129 -1.29 1.56 10.09
CA ALA A 129 -0.24 1.82 9.09
C ALA A 129 0.53 0.54 8.75
N ILE A 130 0.82 -0.28 9.76
CA ILE A 130 1.50 -1.57 9.58
C ILE A 130 0.62 -2.55 8.80
N GLU A 131 -0.69 -2.59 9.04
CA GLU A 131 -1.62 -3.40 8.23
C GLU A 131 -1.56 -3.03 6.75
N HIS A 132 -1.59 -1.73 6.41
CA HIS A 132 -1.45 -1.26 5.03
C HIS A 132 -0.06 -1.59 4.45
N LEU A 133 1.00 -1.44 5.25
CA LEU A 133 2.35 -1.82 4.84
C LEU A 133 2.41 -3.29 4.42
N LEU A 134 1.85 -4.19 5.23
CA LEU A 134 1.81 -5.62 4.95
C LEU A 134 0.95 -5.96 3.73
N ARG A 135 -0.19 -5.26 3.53
CA ARG A 135 -1.03 -5.41 2.34
C ARG A 135 -0.28 -5.03 1.07
N ILE A 136 0.36 -3.86 1.07
CA ILE A 136 1.18 -3.41 -0.06
C ILE A 136 2.32 -4.41 -0.30
N ARG A 137 3.00 -4.83 0.75
CA ARG A 137 4.10 -5.79 0.66
C ARG A 137 3.65 -7.12 0.03
N ARG A 138 2.48 -7.65 0.44
CA ARG A 138 1.87 -8.84 -0.14
C ARG A 138 1.60 -8.68 -1.64
N ILE A 139 1.07 -7.52 -2.06
CA ILE A 139 0.80 -7.24 -3.48
C ILE A 139 2.09 -7.23 -4.27
N LEU A 140 3.12 -6.54 -3.79
CA LEU A 140 4.43 -6.45 -4.45
C LEU A 140 5.14 -7.81 -4.54
N LYS A 141 4.92 -8.70 -3.57
CA LYS A 141 5.45 -10.07 -3.59
C LYS A 141 4.81 -10.96 -4.67
N THR A 142 3.59 -10.63 -5.09
CA THR A 142 2.87 -11.40 -6.10
C THR A 142 3.34 -11.00 -7.50
N PRO A 143 3.87 -11.91 -8.34
CA PRO A 143 4.27 -11.57 -9.71
C PRO A 143 3.12 -10.91 -10.48
N GLY A 144 3.39 -9.76 -11.11
CA GLY A 144 2.37 -8.96 -11.79
C GLY A 144 1.30 -8.37 -10.87
N GLY A 145 1.56 -8.33 -9.56
CA GLY A 145 0.66 -7.70 -8.59
C GLY A 145 0.68 -6.17 -8.70
N HIS A 146 -0.50 -5.57 -8.89
CA HIS A 146 -0.68 -4.12 -8.95
C HIS A 146 -1.63 -3.66 -7.86
N ALA A 147 -1.46 -2.42 -7.37
CA ALA A 147 -2.27 -1.86 -6.30
C ALA A 147 -2.99 -0.58 -6.71
N LEU A 148 -4.23 -0.43 -6.22
CA LEU A 148 -4.95 0.84 -6.21
C LEU A 148 -5.18 1.25 -4.75
N LEU A 149 -4.38 2.21 -4.28
CA LEU A 149 -4.45 2.75 -2.92
C LEU A 149 -5.35 3.98 -2.93
N VAL A 150 -6.51 3.88 -2.30
CA VAL A 150 -7.51 4.95 -2.29
C VAL A 150 -7.57 5.58 -0.90
N GLY A 151 -7.35 6.89 -0.82
CA GLY A 151 -7.39 7.61 0.45
C GLY A 151 -7.20 9.11 0.29
N VAL A 152 -7.49 9.86 1.34
CA VAL A 152 -7.31 11.31 1.36
C VAL A 152 -5.84 11.70 1.46
N GLY A 153 -5.53 12.96 1.18
CA GLY A 153 -4.17 13.49 1.30
C GLY A 153 -3.57 13.25 2.69
N GLY A 154 -2.29 12.89 2.76
CA GLY A 154 -1.57 12.63 4.02
C GLY A 154 -1.85 11.29 4.67
N SER A 155 -2.64 10.39 4.06
CA SER A 155 -2.92 9.06 4.62
C SER A 155 -1.73 8.08 4.62
N GLY A 156 -0.57 8.48 4.10
CA GLY A 156 0.64 7.65 4.12
C GLY A 156 0.82 6.72 2.91
N ARG A 157 -0.08 6.72 1.92
CA ARG A 157 -0.05 5.81 0.75
C ARG A 157 1.31 5.73 0.07
N GLN A 158 1.88 6.89 -0.31
CA GLN A 158 3.18 6.93 -0.99
C GLN A 158 4.33 6.51 -0.06
N SER A 159 4.32 6.99 1.18
CA SER A 159 5.37 6.67 2.17
C SER A 159 5.40 5.17 2.47
N LEU A 160 4.25 4.56 2.74
CA LEU A 160 4.14 3.12 2.97
C LEU A 160 4.51 2.31 1.72
N THR A 161 4.16 2.80 0.51
CA THR A 161 4.58 2.15 -0.73
C THR A 161 6.11 2.17 -0.89
N ARG A 162 6.75 3.31 -0.63
CA ARG A 162 8.23 3.41 -0.69
C ARG A 162 8.90 2.47 0.30
N LEU A 163 8.40 2.44 1.54
CA LEU A 163 8.91 1.54 2.57
C LEU A 163 8.72 0.07 2.16
N ALA A 164 7.51 -0.32 1.74
CA ALA A 164 7.21 -1.68 1.27
C ALA A 164 8.08 -2.10 0.08
N THR A 165 8.35 -1.18 -0.84
CA THR A 165 9.21 -1.41 -2.01
C THR A 165 10.64 -1.72 -1.58
N LYS A 166 11.22 -0.90 -0.70
CA LYS A 166 12.58 -1.11 -0.20
C LYS A 166 12.71 -2.34 0.69
N MET A 167 11.69 -2.66 1.48
CA MET A 167 11.66 -3.94 2.21
C MET A 167 11.73 -5.15 1.29
N GLY A 168 11.30 -5.02 0.05
CA GLY A 168 11.36 -6.06 -0.97
C GLY A 168 12.62 -6.08 -1.80
N ASP A 169 13.54 -5.15 -1.58
CA ASP A 169 14.69 -4.89 -2.44
C ASP A 169 14.28 -4.56 -3.89
N PHE A 170 13.11 -3.90 -4.07
CA PHE A 170 12.63 -3.46 -5.37
C PHE A 170 13.08 -2.04 -5.65
N GLU A 171 13.23 -1.72 -6.94
CA GLU A 171 13.53 -0.37 -7.38
C GLU A 171 12.27 0.50 -7.42
N ILE A 172 12.41 1.76 -7.02
CA ILE A 172 11.32 2.73 -7.07
C ILE A 172 11.41 3.51 -8.36
N PHE A 173 10.36 3.49 -9.15
CA PHE A 173 10.20 4.34 -10.30
C PHE A 173 9.08 5.35 -10.06
N GLN A 174 9.37 6.63 -10.25
CA GLN A 174 8.38 7.70 -10.15
C GLN A 174 8.71 8.77 -11.18
N ILE A 175 7.69 9.21 -11.92
CA ILE A 175 7.85 10.27 -12.91
C ILE A 175 7.97 11.65 -12.26
N GLU A 176 8.86 12.46 -12.79
CA GLU A 176 8.99 13.87 -12.42
C GLU A 176 8.22 14.74 -13.41
N VAL A 177 7.08 15.25 -12.97
CA VAL A 177 6.22 16.08 -13.81
C VAL A 177 6.78 17.48 -13.95
N LYS A 178 7.32 17.79 -15.11
CA LYS A 178 7.84 19.13 -15.51
C LYS A 178 6.71 20.07 -15.90
N LYS A 179 7.02 21.37 -16.11
CA LYS A 179 6.04 22.38 -16.54
C LYS A 179 5.35 22.00 -17.85
N VAL A 180 6.11 21.50 -18.81
CA VAL A 180 5.61 20.93 -20.06
C VAL A 180 5.86 19.44 -19.98
N TYR A 181 4.81 18.67 -19.78
CA TYR A 181 4.86 17.21 -19.64
C TYR A 181 3.64 16.64 -20.38
N THR A 182 3.87 16.13 -21.56
CA THR A 182 2.85 15.63 -22.48
C THR A 182 2.88 14.10 -22.56
N LYS A 183 2.00 13.50 -23.35
CA LYS A 183 1.98 12.06 -23.58
C LYS A 183 3.30 11.55 -24.19
N VAL A 184 4.06 12.39 -24.87
CA VAL A 184 5.35 12.01 -25.47
C VAL A 184 6.40 11.78 -24.37
N GLU A 185 6.59 12.77 -23.49
CA GLU A 185 7.52 12.63 -22.37
C GLU A 185 7.12 11.50 -21.44
N PHE A 186 5.82 11.35 -21.17
CA PHE A 186 5.30 10.24 -20.38
C PHE A 186 5.67 8.88 -20.98
N ARG A 187 5.56 8.71 -22.31
CA ARG A 187 5.94 7.47 -22.98
C ARG A 187 7.44 7.21 -22.98
N GLU A 188 8.26 8.26 -23.04
CA GLU A 188 9.71 8.09 -22.88
C GLU A 188 10.05 7.61 -21.45
N ASP A 189 9.42 8.16 -20.42
CA ASP A 189 9.59 7.67 -19.06
C ASP A 189 9.12 6.19 -18.91
N LEU A 190 7.99 5.83 -19.54
CA LEU A 190 7.54 4.43 -19.57
C LEU A 190 8.54 3.49 -20.26
N LYS A 191 9.23 3.94 -21.33
CA LYS A 191 10.29 3.14 -21.98
C LYS A 191 11.43 2.85 -21.01
N ILE A 192 11.86 3.84 -20.20
CA ILE A 192 12.89 3.66 -19.17
C ILE A 192 12.45 2.60 -18.18
N MET A 193 11.21 2.71 -17.67
CA MET A 193 10.62 1.75 -16.74
C MET A 193 10.56 0.33 -17.33
N PHE A 194 10.10 0.18 -18.57
CA PHE A 194 10.05 -1.11 -19.25
C PHE A 194 11.45 -1.72 -19.46
N ARG A 195 12.45 -0.92 -19.82
CA ARG A 195 13.82 -1.41 -19.93
C ARG A 195 14.39 -1.86 -18.59
N GLN A 196 14.04 -1.19 -17.50
CA GLN A 196 14.45 -1.58 -16.16
C GLN A 196 13.81 -2.93 -15.76
N ALA A 197 12.50 -3.07 -15.86
CA ALA A 197 11.78 -4.28 -15.46
C ALA A 197 12.00 -5.46 -16.43
N GLY A 198 12.03 -5.20 -17.74
CA GLY A 198 12.09 -6.24 -18.76
C GLY A 198 13.52 -6.58 -19.18
N SER A 199 14.34 -5.59 -19.58
CA SER A 199 15.68 -5.83 -20.08
C SER A 199 16.67 -6.21 -18.96
N LYS A 200 16.72 -5.43 -17.88
CA LYS A 200 17.56 -5.73 -16.73
C LYS A 200 16.96 -6.84 -15.86
N GLY A 201 15.64 -6.89 -15.75
CA GLY A 201 14.93 -7.86 -14.90
C GLY A 201 14.81 -7.41 -13.45
N ASP A 202 15.01 -6.11 -13.18
CA ASP A 202 14.90 -5.56 -11.83
C ASP A 202 13.43 -5.46 -11.43
N ALA A 203 13.07 -6.02 -10.27
CA ALA A 203 11.75 -5.83 -9.70
C ALA A 203 11.52 -4.35 -9.43
N THR A 204 10.54 -3.76 -10.09
CA THR A 204 10.34 -2.31 -10.16
C THR A 204 8.93 -1.93 -9.72
N THR A 205 8.82 -1.01 -8.76
CA THR A 205 7.55 -0.43 -8.31
C THR A 205 7.35 0.95 -8.91
N PHE A 206 6.36 1.10 -9.76
CA PHE A 206 5.95 2.39 -10.33
C PHE A 206 4.90 3.05 -9.45
N ILE A 207 5.27 4.13 -8.77
CA ILE A 207 4.36 4.93 -7.95
C ILE A 207 3.70 6.00 -8.83
N PHE A 208 2.40 5.85 -9.06
CA PHE A 208 1.62 6.74 -9.90
C PHE A 208 0.54 7.46 -9.08
N THR A 209 0.50 8.79 -9.13
CA THR A 209 -0.35 9.61 -8.26
C THR A 209 -1.31 10.49 -9.06
N ASP A 210 -2.35 11.01 -8.42
CA ASP A 210 -3.26 12.01 -9.03
C ASP A 210 -2.51 13.19 -9.64
N ASN A 211 -1.46 13.67 -8.95
CA ASN A 211 -0.66 14.81 -9.41
C ASN A 211 0.18 14.51 -10.65
N SER A 212 0.42 13.24 -10.93
CA SER A 212 1.15 12.79 -12.11
C SER A 212 0.30 12.81 -13.38
N ILE A 213 -1.04 12.91 -13.24
CA ILE A 213 -1.97 12.88 -14.37
C ILE A 213 -2.17 14.29 -14.89
N LYS A 214 -1.49 14.61 -16.00
CA LYS A 214 -1.71 15.88 -16.71
C LYS A 214 -2.74 15.74 -17.83
N GLU A 215 -2.80 14.56 -18.44
CA GLU A 215 -3.71 14.23 -19.52
C GLU A 215 -4.37 12.88 -19.25
N GLU A 216 -5.64 12.71 -19.56
CA GLU A 216 -6.36 11.44 -19.43
C GLU A 216 -5.72 10.31 -20.28
N GLY A 217 -5.01 10.66 -21.35
CA GLY A 217 -4.26 9.73 -22.19
C GLY A 217 -3.16 8.96 -21.45
N PHE A 218 -2.69 9.43 -20.28
CA PHE A 218 -1.75 8.68 -19.44
C PHE A 218 -2.42 7.45 -18.83
N LEU A 219 -3.69 7.59 -18.43
CA LEU A 219 -4.46 6.48 -17.88
C LEU A 219 -4.79 5.41 -18.92
N GLU A 220 -4.90 5.80 -20.20
CA GLU A 220 -5.04 4.83 -21.29
C GLU A 220 -3.80 3.92 -21.39
N ASP A 221 -2.61 4.52 -21.36
CA ASP A 221 -1.36 3.75 -21.40
C ASP A 221 -1.20 2.86 -20.13
N ILE A 222 -1.54 3.37 -18.94
CA ILE A 222 -1.58 2.58 -17.70
C ILE A 222 -2.59 1.43 -17.81
N ASN A 223 -3.80 1.70 -18.32
CA ASN A 223 -4.82 0.66 -18.51
C ASN A 223 -4.33 -0.46 -19.45
N ASN A 224 -3.59 -0.11 -20.50
CA ASN A 224 -2.98 -1.10 -21.39
C ASN A 224 -1.92 -1.93 -20.67
N ILE A 225 -1.05 -1.31 -19.88
CA ILE A 225 -0.03 -2.03 -19.10
C ILE A 225 -0.68 -3.01 -18.13
N LEU A 226 -1.72 -2.58 -17.41
CA LEU A 226 -2.45 -3.43 -16.46
C LEU A 226 -3.11 -4.64 -17.14
N ASN A 227 -3.61 -4.48 -18.36
CA ASN A 227 -4.28 -5.55 -19.12
C ASN A 227 -3.31 -6.50 -19.81
N THR A 228 -2.39 -5.93 -20.60
CA THR A 228 -1.56 -6.71 -21.54
C THR A 228 -0.10 -6.76 -21.13
N GLY A 229 0.33 -5.90 -20.19
CA GLY A 229 1.73 -5.77 -19.81
C GLY A 229 2.55 -4.89 -20.76
N GLU A 230 1.91 -4.28 -21.75
CA GLU A 230 2.59 -3.44 -22.75
C GLU A 230 1.76 -2.23 -23.13
N VAL A 231 2.39 -1.23 -23.73
CA VAL A 231 1.73 -0.12 -24.41
C VAL A 231 1.91 -0.30 -25.92
N PRO A 232 0.82 -0.32 -26.70
CA PRO A 232 0.91 -0.51 -28.14
C PRO A 232 1.81 0.55 -28.81
N ASN A 233 2.75 0.07 -29.66
CA ASN A 233 3.66 0.91 -30.43
C ASN A 233 4.53 1.88 -29.59
N ILE A 234 4.85 1.51 -28.35
CA ILE A 234 5.73 2.33 -27.50
C ILE A 234 7.18 2.32 -28.01
N PHE A 235 7.65 1.19 -28.53
CA PHE A 235 8.97 1.02 -29.09
C PHE A 235 8.92 1.09 -30.63
N PRO A 236 9.60 2.06 -31.28
CA PRO A 236 9.90 2.04 -32.71
C PRO A 236 10.68 0.79 -33.11
N SER A 237 10.78 0.48 -34.39
CA SER A 237 11.38 -0.77 -34.89
C SER A 237 12.83 -0.97 -34.48
N ASP A 238 13.61 0.11 -34.46
CA ASP A 238 15.00 0.14 -34.03
C ASP A 238 15.13 -0.15 -32.53
N GLU A 239 14.41 0.60 -31.68
CA GLU A 239 14.36 0.36 -30.24
C GLU A 239 13.83 -1.02 -29.87
N LYS A 240 12.92 -1.56 -30.69
CA LYS A 240 12.40 -2.92 -30.49
C LYS A 240 13.47 -3.99 -30.68
N SER A 241 14.38 -3.78 -31.66
CA SER A 241 15.52 -4.66 -31.86
C SER A 241 16.48 -4.62 -30.67
N ASP A 242 16.77 -3.43 -30.13
CA ASP A 242 17.63 -3.27 -28.96
C ASP A 242 17.07 -4.01 -27.74
N VAL A 243 15.74 -3.88 -27.53
CA VAL A 243 15.03 -4.57 -26.43
C VAL A 243 15.11 -6.09 -26.60
N GLN A 244 14.92 -6.62 -27.84
CA GLN A 244 15.02 -8.03 -28.13
C GLN A 244 16.42 -8.59 -27.87
N ASP A 245 17.45 -7.85 -28.26
CA ASP A 245 18.84 -8.24 -28.03
C ASP A 245 19.22 -8.19 -26.54
N SER A 246 18.69 -7.24 -25.79
CA SER A 246 18.96 -7.12 -24.35
C SER A 246 18.49 -8.34 -23.54
N VAL A 247 17.43 -9.02 -23.96
CA VAL A 247 16.88 -10.17 -23.23
C VAL A 247 17.38 -11.52 -23.77
N ARG A 248 18.16 -11.53 -24.86
CA ARG A 248 18.59 -12.75 -25.53
C ARG A 248 19.37 -13.72 -24.62
N ASN A 249 20.26 -13.19 -23.78
CA ASN A 249 21.08 -14.01 -22.89
C ASN A 249 20.22 -14.62 -21.76
N ALA A 250 19.39 -13.82 -21.13
CA ALA A 250 18.46 -14.28 -20.09
C ALA A 250 17.48 -15.34 -20.64
N ALA A 251 16.96 -15.13 -21.85
CA ALA A 251 16.06 -16.09 -22.50
C ALA A 251 16.75 -17.46 -22.79
N LYS A 252 18.05 -17.44 -23.09
CA LYS A 252 18.84 -18.67 -23.27
C LYS A 252 19.10 -19.38 -21.94
N GLU A 253 19.46 -18.66 -20.90
CA GLU A 253 19.73 -19.22 -19.58
C GLU A 253 18.49 -19.89 -19.00
N GLU A 254 17.31 -19.29 -19.20
CA GLU A 254 16.02 -19.82 -18.74
C GLU A 254 15.42 -20.88 -19.68
N ASN A 255 16.03 -21.20 -20.80
CA ASN A 255 15.50 -22.12 -21.83
C ASN A 255 14.09 -21.73 -22.37
N ARG A 256 13.77 -20.44 -22.38
CA ARG A 256 12.45 -19.94 -22.77
C ARG A 256 12.29 -19.70 -24.27
N CYS A 257 13.38 -19.40 -24.97
CA CYS A 257 13.37 -19.08 -26.40
C CYS A 257 14.46 -19.88 -27.14
N PRO A 258 14.27 -21.19 -27.39
CA PRO A 258 15.31 -22.05 -28.01
C PRO A 258 15.74 -21.54 -29.39
N GLU A 259 14.78 -21.06 -30.20
CA GLU A 259 15.04 -20.56 -31.56
C GLU A 259 15.47 -19.08 -31.57
N GLY A 260 15.15 -18.32 -30.53
CA GLY A 260 15.53 -16.92 -30.38
C GLY A 260 15.01 -15.99 -31.48
N THR A 261 13.81 -16.28 -32.03
CA THR A 261 13.21 -15.40 -33.06
C THR A 261 12.86 -14.03 -32.45
N PRO A 262 12.91 -12.95 -33.24
CA PRO A 262 12.58 -11.61 -32.75
C PRO A 262 11.22 -11.53 -32.05
N GLN A 263 10.22 -12.26 -32.54
CA GLN A 263 8.89 -12.30 -31.95
C GLN A 263 8.88 -13.00 -30.58
N GLN A 264 9.58 -14.13 -30.45
CA GLN A 264 9.71 -14.87 -29.20
C GLN A 264 10.46 -14.04 -28.15
N LEU A 265 11.55 -13.37 -28.55
CA LEU A 265 12.33 -12.50 -27.64
C LEU A 265 11.49 -11.31 -27.15
N PHE A 266 10.70 -10.70 -28.01
CA PHE A 266 9.82 -9.61 -27.60
C PHE A 266 8.69 -10.10 -26.67
N ALA A 267 8.08 -11.24 -26.94
CA ALA A 267 7.08 -11.85 -26.06
C ALA A 267 7.68 -12.19 -24.67
N TYR A 268 8.90 -12.72 -24.64
CA TYR A 268 9.64 -12.95 -23.41
C TYR A 268 9.95 -11.65 -22.64
N PHE A 269 10.34 -10.58 -23.35
CA PHE A 269 10.50 -9.25 -22.73
C PHE A 269 9.21 -8.79 -22.06
N ILE A 270 8.06 -8.89 -22.73
CA ILE A 270 6.76 -8.51 -22.14
C ILE A 270 6.42 -9.39 -20.93
N GLU A 271 6.71 -10.70 -20.99
CA GLU A 271 6.50 -11.59 -19.86
C GLU A 271 7.35 -11.17 -18.66
N ARG A 272 8.63 -10.82 -18.85
CA ARG A 272 9.50 -10.27 -17.79
C ARG A 272 8.97 -8.96 -17.24
N CYS A 273 8.52 -8.05 -18.11
CA CYS A 273 7.88 -6.82 -17.65
C CYS A 273 6.68 -7.11 -16.75
N ARG A 274 5.81 -8.05 -17.14
CA ARG A 274 4.63 -8.43 -16.34
C ARG A 274 4.99 -9.06 -14.99
N GLN A 275 6.11 -9.77 -14.92
CA GLN A 275 6.56 -10.41 -13.67
C GLN A 275 7.21 -9.42 -12.71
N ASN A 276 8.02 -8.49 -13.22
CA ASN A 276 8.86 -7.62 -12.44
C ASN A 276 8.28 -6.21 -12.20
N LEU A 277 7.25 -5.81 -12.95
CA LEU A 277 6.66 -4.48 -12.84
C LEU A 277 5.43 -4.49 -11.94
N HIS A 278 5.45 -3.64 -10.94
CA HIS A 278 4.34 -3.41 -10.02
C HIS A 278 3.88 -1.96 -10.10
N ILE A 279 2.64 -1.73 -10.52
CA ILE A 279 2.06 -0.39 -10.56
C ILE A 279 1.28 -0.17 -9.27
N VAL A 280 1.63 0.89 -8.53
CA VAL A 280 0.94 1.31 -7.33
C VAL A 280 0.33 2.70 -7.57
N MET A 281 -0.96 2.72 -7.77
CA MET A 281 -1.72 3.95 -7.99
C MET A 281 -2.21 4.51 -6.66
N CYS A 282 -1.84 5.76 -6.37
CA CYS A 282 -2.24 6.45 -5.15
C CYS A 282 -3.27 7.53 -5.49
N PHE A 283 -4.56 7.19 -5.44
CA PHE A 283 -5.64 8.08 -5.86
C PHE A 283 -6.48 8.56 -4.67
N SER A 284 -6.99 9.80 -4.80
CA SER A 284 -7.89 10.39 -3.83
C SER A 284 -9.35 10.10 -4.18
N PRO A 285 -10.19 9.72 -3.21
CA PRO A 285 -11.63 9.57 -3.43
C PRO A 285 -12.38 10.90 -3.50
N ILE A 286 -11.67 12.03 -3.38
CA ILE A 286 -12.26 13.37 -3.32
C ILE A 286 -12.79 13.77 -4.71
N GLY A 287 -14.05 14.17 -4.76
CA GLY A 287 -14.72 14.58 -6.01
C GLY A 287 -15.08 13.41 -6.91
N ASP A 288 -15.34 13.71 -8.18
CA ASP A 288 -15.81 12.72 -9.17
C ASP A 288 -14.68 12.12 -10.02
N SER A 289 -13.45 12.61 -9.86
CA SER A 289 -12.32 12.22 -10.71
C SER A 289 -12.05 10.72 -10.67
N LEU A 290 -11.94 10.13 -9.47
CA LEU A 290 -11.73 8.70 -9.32
C LEU A 290 -12.87 7.88 -9.94
N ARG A 291 -14.12 8.28 -9.70
CA ARG A 291 -15.31 7.60 -10.24
C ARG A 291 -15.33 7.61 -11.76
N ASN A 292 -15.02 8.76 -12.38
CA ASN A 292 -14.95 8.91 -13.83
C ASN A 292 -13.81 8.08 -14.43
N ARG A 293 -12.62 8.08 -13.80
CA ARG A 293 -11.49 7.28 -14.23
C ARG A 293 -11.78 5.78 -14.20
N ILE A 294 -12.39 5.30 -13.13
CA ILE A 294 -12.76 3.86 -13.00
C ILE A 294 -13.77 3.46 -14.07
N ARG A 295 -14.72 4.34 -14.45
CA ARG A 295 -15.68 4.08 -15.53
C ARG A 295 -15.03 4.03 -16.90
N ASN A 296 -14.09 4.94 -17.16
CA ASN A 296 -13.40 5.02 -18.44
C ASN A 296 -12.31 3.94 -18.60
N PHE A 297 -11.67 3.55 -17.49
CA PHE A 297 -10.53 2.65 -17.46
C PHE A 297 -10.76 1.51 -16.43
N PRO A 298 -11.58 0.51 -16.77
CA PRO A 298 -11.99 -0.51 -15.80
C PRO A 298 -10.84 -1.38 -15.28
N SER A 299 -9.72 -1.48 -16.01
CA SER A 299 -8.54 -2.24 -15.56
C SER A 299 -7.90 -1.66 -14.29
N LEU A 300 -8.10 -0.36 -14.03
CA LEU A 300 -7.68 0.27 -12.77
C LEU A 300 -8.25 -0.43 -11.53
N VAL A 301 -9.41 -1.07 -11.66
CA VAL A 301 -10.06 -1.85 -10.60
C VAL A 301 -9.91 -3.36 -10.83
N ASN A 302 -10.09 -3.81 -12.08
CA ASN A 302 -10.17 -5.26 -12.36
C ASN A 302 -8.80 -5.94 -12.29
N CYS A 303 -7.73 -5.22 -12.63
CA CYS A 303 -6.36 -5.74 -12.67
C CYS A 303 -5.54 -5.34 -11.43
N THR A 304 -6.16 -4.76 -10.41
CA THR A 304 -5.46 -4.30 -9.21
C THR A 304 -6.10 -4.84 -7.93
N THR A 305 -5.30 -4.91 -6.88
CA THR A 305 -5.80 -5.07 -5.51
C THR A 305 -6.07 -3.69 -4.94
N ILE A 306 -7.29 -3.47 -4.46
CA ILE A 306 -7.69 -2.19 -3.88
C ILE A 306 -7.39 -2.21 -2.39
N ASP A 307 -6.79 -1.14 -1.88
CA ASP A 307 -6.61 -0.91 -0.45
C ASP A 307 -7.15 0.47 -0.07
N TRP A 308 -8.16 0.47 0.80
CA TRP A 308 -8.85 1.67 1.26
C TRP A 308 -8.21 2.22 2.50
N PHE A 309 -7.56 3.38 2.38
CA PHE A 309 -7.02 4.16 3.49
C PHE A 309 -8.14 4.98 4.13
N SER A 310 -8.84 4.38 5.07
CA SER A 310 -9.90 5.03 5.83
C SER A 310 -9.34 6.09 6.81
N GLU A 311 -10.24 6.77 7.51
CA GLU A 311 -9.87 7.75 8.55
C GLU A 311 -9.02 7.11 9.64
N TRP A 312 -8.10 7.88 10.19
CA TRP A 312 -7.25 7.41 11.27
C TRP A 312 -8.07 7.16 12.55
N PRO A 313 -7.95 5.99 13.16
CA PRO A 313 -8.61 5.71 14.43
C PRO A 313 -8.00 6.57 15.56
N LYS A 314 -8.69 6.66 16.70
CA LYS A 314 -8.30 7.54 17.81
C LYS A 314 -6.92 7.23 18.39
N ASP A 315 -6.59 5.95 18.51
CA ASP A 315 -5.28 5.45 18.97
C ASP A 315 -4.14 5.86 18.02
N ALA A 316 -4.40 5.88 16.72
CA ALA A 316 -3.46 6.39 15.73
C ALA A 316 -3.21 7.90 15.87
N LEU A 317 -4.28 8.69 16.03
CA LEU A 317 -4.16 10.14 16.26
C LEU A 317 -3.35 10.43 17.53
N GLU A 318 -3.60 9.67 18.59
CA GLU A 318 -2.87 9.80 19.86
C GLU A 318 -1.38 9.47 19.68
N SER A 319 -1.06 8.31 19.08
CA SER A 319 0.32 7.85 18.85
C SER A 319 1.11 8.85 18.00
N VAL A 320 0.50 9.37 16.94
CA VAL A 320 1.10 10.38 16.07
C VAL A 320 1.37 11.68 16.86
N ALA A 321 0.39 12.18 17.61
CA ALA A 321 0.60 13.41 18.41
C ALA A 321 1.68 13.21 19.47
N GLN A 322 1.72 12.07 20.15
CA GLN A 322 2.75 11.77 21.14
C GLN A 322 4.15 11.77 20.52
N GLN A 323 4.33 11.11 19.37
CA GLN A 323 5.62 11.06 18.69
C GLN A 323 6.06 12.44 18.18
N PHE A 324 5.17 13.20 17.53
CA PHE A 324 5.51 14.52 17.01
C PHE A 324 5.71 15.59 18.11
N LEU A 325 5.19 15.38 19.31
CA LEU A 325 5.42 16.28 20.47
C LEU A 325 6.52 15.78 21.40
N ALA A 326 7.17 14.64 21.12
CA ALA A 326 8.18 14.05 21.98
C ALA A 326 9.42 14.94 22.13
N ASP A 327 9.82 15.62 21.06
CA ASP A 327 10.97 16.53 20.98
C ASP A 327 10.70 17.95 21.55
N VAL A 328 9.43 18.24 21.88
CA VAL A 328 9.05 19.53 22.47
C VAL A 328 9.27 19.50 23.98
N ASP A 329 10.00 20.49 24.49
CA ASP A 329 10.24 20.65 25.94
C ASP A 329 8.94 21.08 26.64
N LEU A 330 8.18 20.08 27.11
CA LEU A 330 6.90 20.25 27.82
C LEU A 330 6.89 19.33 29.04
N ASP A 331 6.29 19.82 30.13
CA ASP A 331 5.98 18.94 31.26
C ASP A 331 5.06 17.79 30.85
N SER A 332 5.18 16.65 31.51
CA SER A 332 4.41 15.45 31.17
C SER A 332 2.90 15.67 31.11
N GLU A 333 2.35 16.40 32.11
CA GLU A 333 0.91 16.72 32.17
C GLU A 333 0.49 17.65 31.01
N VAL A 334 1.30 18.66 30.71
CA VAL A 334 1.05 19.61 29.61
C VAL A 334 1.13 18.91 28.27
N ARG A 335 2.09 17.99 28.12
CA ARG A 335 2.22 17.17 26.90
C ARG A 335 0.98 16.31 26.67
N GLN A 336 0.52 15.57 27.69
CA GLN A 336 -0.70 14.76 27.60
C GLN A 336 -1.95 15.61 27.29
N ALA A 337 -2.10 16.74 27.95
CA ALA A 337 -3.18 17.68 27.67
C ALA A 337 -3.12 18.21 26.22
N SER A 338 -1.91 18.51 25.71
CA SER A 338 -1.71 18.96 24.33
C SER A 338 -2.10 17.87 23.31
N VAL A 339 -1.69 16.62 23.54
CA VAL A 339 -2.08 15.47 22.73
C VAL A 339 -3.59 15.33 22.69
N PHE A 340 -4.24 15.35 23.85
CA PHE A 340 -5.71 15.28 23.94
C PHE A 340 -6.39 16.43 23.20
N MET A 341 -5.90 17.65 23.33
CA MET A 341 -6.47 18.82 22.66
C MET A 341 -6.38 18.73 21.14
N VAL A 342 -5.22 18.35 20.61
CA VAL A 342 -5.01 18.20 19.16
C VAL A 342 -5.92 17.10 18.60
N GLN A 343 -6.03 15.96 19.29
CA GLN A 343 -6.95 14.89 18.95
C GLN A 343 -8.41 15.34 18.98
N ASN A 344 -8.80 16.09 20.01
CA ASN A 344 -10.16 16.60 20.15
C ASN A 344 -10.52 17.61 19.06
N PHE A 345 -9.61 18.50 18.68
CA PHE A 345 -9.84 19.42 17.57
C PHE A 345 -10.08 18.66 16.25
N HIS A 346 -9.27 17.65 15.95
CA HIS A 346 -9.44 16.85 14.74
C HIS A 346 -10.79 16.12 14.73
N THR A 347 -11.10 15.38 15.80
CA THR A 347 -12.35 14.60 15.88
C THR A 347 -13.59 15.48 15.89
N THR A 348 -13.54 16.62 16.58
CA THR A 348 -14.65 17.58 16.58
C THR A 348 -14.85 18.18 15.20
N THR A 349 -13.78 18.53 14.49
CA THR A 349 -13.84 19.05 13.12
C THR A 349 -14.43 18.00 12.17
N GLN A 350 -14.08 16.70 12.30
CA GLN A 350 -14.71 15.61 11.54
C GLN A 350 -16.22 15.53 11.81
N LEU A 351 -16.62 15.61 13.07
CA LEU A 351 -18.06 15.63 13.42
C LEU A 351 -18.80 16.80 12.79
N GLN A 352 -18.19 17.99 12.79
CA GLN A 352 -18.78 19.16 12.13
C GLN A 352 -18.80 19.06 10.61
N ALA A 353 -17.76 18.46 10.01
CA ALA A 353 -17.72 18.18 8.57
C ALA A 353 -18.87 17.23 8.15
N ASN A 354 -19.13 16.19 8.94
CA ASN A 354 -20.25 15.27 8.71
C ASN A 354 -21.62 15.96 8.88
N ARG A 355 -21.75 16.86 9.85
CA ARG A 355 -22.94 17.70 10.00
C ARG A 355 -23.12 18.63 8.81
N PHE A 356 -22.05 19.29 8.38
CA PHE A 356 -22.06 20.16 7.21
C PHE A 356 -22.49 19.44 5.93
N LEU A 357 -21.99 18.23 5.72
CA LEU A 357 -22.44 17.36 4.61
C LEU A 357 -23.94 17.07 4.72
N LYS A 358 -24.42 16.72 5.92
CA LYS A 358 -25.84 16.36 6.12
C LYS A 358 -26.77 17.53 5.85
N PHE A 359 -26.40 18.76 6.30
CA PHE A 359 -27.25 19.94 6.18
C PHE A 359 -27.06 20.71 4.88
N GLN A 360 -25.81 20.90 4.43
CA GLN A 360 -25.49 21.72 3.27
C GLN A 360 -25.24 20.91 2.00
N LYS A 361 -25.22 19.57 2.09
CA LYS A 361 -24.92 18.65 0.97
C LYS A 361 -23.56 18.95 0.31
N ARG A 362 -22.62 19.51 1.06
CA ARG A 362 -21.25 19.81 0.65
C ARG A 362 -20.27 19.05 1.51
N ASN A 363 -19.29 18.44 0.86
CA ASN A 363 -18.20 17.75 1.55
C ASN A 363 -17.15 18.76 2.02
N TYR A 364 -16.69 18.60 3.26
CA TYR A 364 -15.47 19.18 3.78
C TYR A 364 -14.60 18.02 4.29
N TYR A 365 -13.40 17.91 3.74
CA TYR A 365 -12.53 16.77 4.05
C TYR A 365 -11.54 17.14 5.14
N VAL A 366 -11.63 16.46 6.27
CA VAL A 366 -10.64 16.53 7.36
C VAL A 366 -9.61 15.44 7.10
N THR A 367 -8.36 15.84 6.88
CA THR A 367 -7.32 14.93 6.41
C THR A 367 -6.22 14.73 7.45
N PRO A 368 -5.48 13.62 7.42
CA PRO A 368 -4.26 13.47 8.22
C PRO A 368 -3.24 14.59 8.00
N THR A 369 -3.16 15.16 6.80
CA THR A 369 -2.30 16.34 6.53
C THR A 369 -2.68 17.50 7.42
N SER A 370 -3.97 17.85 7.52
CA SER A 370 -4.42 18.97 8.37
C SER A 370 -4.16 18.71 9.86
N TYR A 371 -4.16 17.44 10.28
CA TYR A 371 -3.78 17.06 11.65
C TYR A 371 -2.29 17.30 11.91
N LEU A 372 -1.42 16.88 11.00
CA LEU A 372 0.02 17.12 11.09
C LEU A 372 0.36 18.62 11.04
N GLU A 373 -0.30 19.37 10.16
CA GLU A 373 -0.17 20.83 10.06
C GLU A 373 -0.61 21.55 11.36
N LEU A 374 -1.63 21.04 12.04
CA LEU A 374 -2.05 21.55 13.34
C LEU A 374 -0.95 21.37 14.39
N ILE A 375 -0.34 20.17 14.46
CA ILE A 375 0.75 19.90 15.40
C ILE A 375 1.98 20.77 15.08
N ASP A 376 2.36 20.87 13.82
CA ASP A 376 3.49 21.69 13.39
C ASP A 376 3.27 23.18 13.67
N SER A 377 2.06 23.67 13.40
CA SER A 377 1.67 25.05 13.75
C SER A 377 1.74 25.32 15.25
N PHE A 378 1.30 24.36 16.07
CA PHE A 378 1.44 24.46 17.53
C PHE A 378 2.92 24.55 17.96
N LYS A 379 3.78 23.66 17.44
CA LYS A 379 5.23 23.67 17.74
C LYS A 379 5.86 25.01 17.36
N ARG A 380 5.57 25.52 16.18
CA ARG A 380 6.09 26.79 15.66
C ARG A 380 5.63 27.98 16.51
N LEU A 381 4.33 28.06 16.85
CA LEU A 381 3.79 29.13 17.68
C LEU A 381 4.36 29.10 19.10
N LEU A 382 4.48 27.92 19.70
CA LEU A 382 5.07 27.75 21.02
C LEU A 382 6.55 28.22 21.05
N GLY A 383 7.32 27.84 20.02
CA GLY A 383 8.71 28.27 19.85
C GLY A 383 8.83 29.78 19.71
N SER A 384 7.99 30.43 18.89
CA SER A 384 7.95 31.89 18.73
C SER A 384 7.62 32.58 20.04
N LYS A 385 6.58 32.13 20.76
CA LYS A 385 6.18 32.73 22.04
C LYS A 385 7.23 32.57 23.14
N ARG A 386 7.92 31.44 23.18
CA ARG A 386 9.04 31.24 24.10
C ARG A 386 10.21 32.18 23.82
N THR A 387 10.45 32.52 22.55
CA THR A 387 11.50 33.47 22.17
C THR A 387 11.11 34.89 22.49
N GLU A 388 9.83 35.27 22.40
CA GLU A 388 9.33 36.58 22.76
C GLU A 388 9.36 36.84 24.29
N VAL A 389 9.23 35.79 25.12
CA VAL A 389 9.20 35.90 26.59
C VAL A 389 10.61 35.86 27.19
N LYS A 390 11.60 35.35 26.51
CA LYS A 390 13.02 35.39 26.88
C LYS A 390 13.65 36.76 26.52
#